data_d4b2e690894848d2961580300efc5042
#
_entry.id   d4b2e690894848d2961580300efc5042
#
_cell.length_a   1.000
_cell.length_b   1.000
_cell.length_c   1.000
_cell.angle_alpha   90.00
_cell.angle_beta   90.00
_cell.angle_gamma   90.00
#
_symmetry.space_group_name_H-M   'P 1'
#
loop_
_entity.id
_entity.type
_entity.pdbx_description
1 polymer ?
#
loop_
_entity_poly.entity_id
_entity_poly.type
_entity_poly.pdbx_seq_one_letter_code
_entity_poly.pdbx_strand_id
1 'polypeptide(L)'
;MASEVKETTHTDTDNPEIILPETEESPDEKTFSQTDEETEKRVTAAEVLETMKEDGRAAELMANREKLPLLPNCPDGENGVIECVKINPNDIGLLNMDNWRLGVNSFLTHGFYSYKYLMLGRVLFDEEDTNGYILGVPGEYSSKEKYLAGIFGFDRFIPVKETRIKTGSFGYWVVDLK
;
A
#
# COMPACT_ATOMS: atom_id res chain seq x y z
N MET A 1 59.70 -29.22 -8.14
CA MET A 1 59.13 -30.54 -8.48
C MET A 1 57.67 -30.22 -8.82
N ALA A 2 57.36 -29.88 -10.05
CA ALA A 2 57.18 -30.76 -11.21
C ALA A 2 56.13 -31.82 -10.94
N SER A 3 55.03 -31.71 -11.55
CA SER A 3 54.53 -32.41 -12.75
C SER A 3 53.02 -32.17 -12.84
N GLU A 4 52.56 -31.57 -13.89
CA GLU A 4 52.17 -32.04 -15.24
C GLU A 4 50.74 -32.64 -15.28
N VAL A 5 49.81 -31.88 -15.88
CA VAL A 5 49.24 -32.02 -17.20
C VAL A 5 48.66 -33.40 -17.54
N LYS A 6 47.40 -33.47 -17.81
CA LYS A 6 46.84 -34.10 -19.03
C LYS A 6 45.40 -33.69 -19.33
N GLU A 7 45.22 -33.07 -20.39
CA GLU A 7 44.23 -32.90 -21.42
C GLU A 7 43.78 -34.22 -22.05
N THR A 8 42.49 -34.38 -22.36
CA THR A 8 41.93 -35.11 -23.52
C THR A 8 40.44 -34.74 -23.63
N THR A 9 40.02 -33.96 -24.54
CA THR A 9 39.55 -34.02 -25.95
C THR A 9 38.68 -35.23 -26.34
N HIS A 10 37.67 -34.82 -27.14
CA HIS A 10 36.86 -35.55 -28.12
C HIS A 10 35.53 -36.12 -27.62
N THR A 11 34.45 -36.08 -28.36
CA THR A 11 34.01 -35.80 -29.75
C THR A 11 32.50 -35.74 -29.72
N ASP A 12 31.90 -34.80 -30.42
CA ASP A 12 31.15 -34.93 -31.67
C ASP A 12 29.92 -35.84 -31.78
N THR A 13 28.93 -35.20 -32.44
CA THR A 13 27.90 -35.78 -33.31
C THR A 13 26.65 -36.29 -32.57
N ASP A 14 25.46 -35.76 -32.78
CA ASP A 14 24.67 -35.89 -33.98
C ASP A 14 23.37 -35.09 -33.89
N ASN A 15 23.09 -34.37 -34.94
CA ASN A 15 21.82 -33.74 -35.23
C ASN A 15 21.08 -34.69 -36.23
N PRO A 16 19.80 -34.92 -36.05
CA PRO A 16 18.99 -35.15 -37.22
C PRO A 16 17.93 -34.05 -37.39
N GLU A 17 18.08 -33.38 -38.46
CA GLU A 17 17.12 -32.71 -39.30
C GLU A 17 15.84 -33.53 -39.47
N ILE A 18 14.67 -32.97 -39.19
CA ILE A 18 13.38 -33.46 -39.68
C ILE A 18 12.63 -32.33 -40.38
N ILE A 19 12.67 -32.47 -41.63
CA ILE A 19 11.94 -32.05 -42.83
C ILE A 19 10.49 -31.68 -42.56
N LEU A 20 10.14 -30.48 -43.08
CA LEU A 20 8.78 -30.00 -43.35
C LEU A 20 8.10 -30.83 -44.45
N PRO A 21 6.78 -30.81 -44.50
CA PRO A 21 6.11 -30.61 -45.78
C PRO A 21 5.26 -29.35 -45.81
N GLU A 22 5.50 -28.59 -46.88
CA GLU A 22 4.63 -27.57 -47.41
C GLU A 22 3.34 -28.19 -48.01
N THR A 23 2.26 -27.47 -47.87
CA THR A 23 1.19 -27.32 -48.90
C THR A 23 0.29 -26.15 -48.41
N GLU A 24 0.35 -25.00 -49.04
CA GLU A 24 -0.55 -24.38 -50.06
C GLU A 24 -2.04 -24.46 -49.66
N GLU A 25 -2.81 -23.43 -49.56
CA GLU A 25 -3.11 -22.25 -50.35
C GLU A 25 -3.97 -21.23 -49.55
N SER A 26 -3.77 -19.95 -49.82
CA SER A 26 -4.59 -18.77 -49.54
C SER A 26 -5.85 -18.77 -50.48
N PRO A 27 -6.83 -17.86 -50.43
CA PRO A 27 -6.93 -16.58 -49.72
C PRO A 27 -8.33 -16.34 -49.06
N ASP A 28 -8.46 -15.40 -48.16
CA ASP A 28 -9.36 -14.27 -48.28
C ASP A 28 -9.20 -13.26 -47.17
N GLU A 29 -9.06 -12.07 -47.60
CA GLU A 29 -9.04 -10.77 -47.04
C GLU A 29 -10.23 -10.52 -46.08
N LYS A 30 -9.97 -10.10 -44.84
CA LYS A 30 -10.73 -9.03 -44.20
C LYS A 30 -9.92 -8.37 -43.08
N THR A 31 -9.40 -7.21 -43.40
CA THR A 31 -9.07 -6.10 -42.52
C THR A 31 -10.03 -5.99 -41.39
N PHE A 32 -9.54 -6.13 -40.14
CA PHE A 32 -10.20 -5.56 -39.01
C PHE A 32 -9.20 -4.90 -38.09
N SER A 33 -9.39 -3.63 -37.94
CA SER A 33 -8.66 -2.65 -37.15
C SER A 33 -8.31 -3.14 -35.77
N GLN A 34 -7.07 -2.96 -35.41
CA GLN A 34 -6.64 -2.88 -34.02
C GLN A 34 -7.37 -1.70 -33.36
N THR A 35 -8.26 -2.00 -32.48
CA THR A 35 -8.74 -1.08 -31.46
C THR A 35 -8.02 -1.47 -30.19
N ASP A 36 -7.27 -0.53 -29.65
CA ASP A 36 -6.69 -0.56 -28.34
C ASP A 36 -7.78 -0.91 -27.32
N GLU A 37 -7.83 -2.15 -26.86
CA GLU A 37 -8.59 -2.52 -25.68
C GLU A 37 -7.85 -2.02 -24.44
N GLU A 38 -8.14 -0.79 -24.05
CA GLU A 38 -8.08 -0.40 -22.66
C GLU A 38 -8.85 -1.45 -21.87
N THR A 39 -8.10 -2.23 -21.09
CA THR A 39 -8.68 -3.16 -20.14
C THR A 39 -9.30 -2.33 -19.01
N GLU A 40 -10.46 -1.76 -19.22
CA GLU A 40 -11.32 -1.30 -18.14
C GLU A 40 -11.60 -2.50 -17.24
N LYS A 41 -10.95 -2.48 -16.09
CA LYS A 41 -11.19 -3.41 -15.01
C LYS A 41 -12.66 -3.26 -14.62
N ARG A 42 -13.53 -4.11 -15.14
CA ARG A 42 -14.94 -4.17 -14.75
C ARG A 42 -15.00 -4.54 -13.28
N VAL A 43 -15.12 -3.54 -12.45
CA VAL A 43 -15.41 -3.71 -11.02
C VAL A 43 -16.79 -4.35 -10.93
N THR A 44 -16.89 -5.50 -10.30
CA THR A 44 -18.16 -6.21 -10.17
C THR A 44 -19.05 -5.50 -9.16
N ALA A 45 -20.38 -5.64 -9.31
CA ALA A 45 -21.33 -5.06 -8.35
C ALA A 45 -21.10 -5.57 -6.92
N ALA A 46 -20.55 -6.78 -6.77
CA ALA A 46 -20.17 -7.34 -5.47
C ALA A 46 -18.98 -6.61 -4.85
N GLU A 47 -17.93 -6.29 -5.64
CA GLU A 47 -16.76 -5.52 -5.19
C GLU A 47 -17.16 -4.09 -4.80
N VAL A 48 -18.03 -3.43 -5.57
CA VAL A 48 -18.56 -2.11 -5.22
C VAL A 48 -19.36 -2.16 -3.92
N LEU A 49 -20.21 -3.18 -3.73
CA LEU A 49 -21.00 -3.33 -2.51
C LEU A 49 -20.11 -3.65 -1.29
N GLU A 50 -19.04 -4.39 -1.48
CA GLU A 50 -18.09 -4.72 -0.42
C GLU A 50 -17.28 -3.48 0.00
N THR A 51 -16.78 -2.70 -0.96
CA THR A 51 -16.13 -1.41 -0.73
C THR A 51 -17.05 -0.42 0.01
N MET A 52 -18.29 -0.30 -0.40
CA MET A 52 -19.28 0.55 0.29
C MET A 52 -19.55 0.11 1.74
N LYS A 53 -19.51 -1.19 2.03
CA LYS A 53 -19.66 -1.71 3.41
C LYS A 53 -18.43 -1.43 4.26
N GLU A 54 -17.27 -1.45 3.66
CA GLU A 54 -15.98 -1.23 4.33
C GLU A 54 -15.80 0.25 4.68
N ASP A 55 -16.12 1.15 3.74
CA ASP A 55 -16.18 2.58 4.00
C ASP A 55 -17.18 2.92 5.12
N GLY A 56 -18.30 2.20 5.17
CA GLY A 56 -19.29 2.33 6.23
C GLY A 56 -18.75 1.99 7.62
N ARG A 57 -17.88 0.98 7.76
CA ARG A 57 -17.28 0.60 9.04
C ARG A 57 -16.26 1.62 9.52
N ALA A 58 -15.42 2.14 8.63
CA ALA A 58 -14.49 3.21 8.96
C ALA A 58 -15.25 4.48 9.37
N ALA A 59 -16.30 4.84 8.65
CA ALA A 59 -17.18 5.96 8.98
C ALA A 59 -17.89 5.76 10.35
N GLU A 60 -18.31 4.56 10.68
CA GLU A 60 -18.89 4.23 11.97
C GLU A 60 -17.89 4.40 13.12
N LEU A 61 -16.65 3.96 12.92
CA LEU A 61 -15.57 4.20 13.91
C LEU A 61 -15.32 5.70 14.07
N MET A 62 -15.27 6.47 12.99
CA MET A 62 -15.11 7.93 13.03
C MET A 62 -16.24 8.63 13.79
N ALA A 63 -17.46 8.10 13.72
CA ALA A 63 -18.62 8.67 14.44
C ALA A 63 -18.65 8.32 15.92
N ASN A 64 -18.20 7.11 16.28
CA ASN A 64 -18.43 6.53 17.63
C ASN A 64 -17.20 6.57 18.54
N ARG A 65 -16.01 6.92 18.03
CA ARG A 65 -14.77 6.96 18.80
C ARG A 65 -14.44 8.36 19.31
N GLU A 66 -13.59 8.42 20.35
CA GLU A 66 -13.10 9.69 20.92
C GLU A 66 -12.34 10.50 19.86
N LYS A 67 -12.80 11.73 19.61
CA LYS A 67 -12.17 12.62 18.65
C LYS A 67 -10.84 13.15 19.15
N LEU A 68 -9.88 13.20 18.24
CA LEU A 68 -8.60 13.87 18.40
C LEU A 68 -8.65 15.27 17.78
N PRO A 69 -7.71 16.16 18.14
CA PRO A 69 -7.58 17.44 17.44
C PRO A 69 -7.38 17.26 15.92
N LEU A 70 -7.97 18.14 15.15
CA LEU A 70 -7.79 18.16 13.69
C LEU A 70 -6.31 18.37 13.35
N LEU A 71 -5.84 17.63 12.37
CA LEU A 71 -4.48 17.81 11.86
C LEU A 71 -4.53 18.74 10.64
N PRO A 72 -3.83 19.92 10.70
CA PRO A 72 -3.97 20.98 9.70
C PRO A 72 -3.18 20.74 8.41
N ASN A 73 -2.44 19.65 8.31
CA ASN A 73 -1.57 19.40 7.16
C ASN A 73 -1.82 18.00 6.62
N CYS A 74 -2.20 17.92 5.37
CA CYS A 74 -2.16 16.68 4.63
C CYS A 74 -0.69 16.30 4.34
N PRO A 75 -0.31 15.01 4.42
CA PRO A 75 1.08 14.57 4.21
C PRO A 75 1.64 14.95 2.83
N ASP A 76 0.79 15.09 1.84
CA ASP A 76 1.16 15.28 0.44
C ASP A 76 1.20 16.77 0.01
N GLY A 77 1.07 17.69 0.96
CA GLY A 77 1.16 19.13 0.70
C GLY A 77 -0.07 19.74 0.02
N GLU A 78 -1.14 18.99 -0.14
CA GLU A 78 -2.44 19.46 -0.61
C GLU A 78 -3.22 20.15 0.52
N ASN A 79 -4.08 21.08 0.15
CA ASN A 79 -4.97 21.75 1.10
C ASN A 79 -6.02 20.76 1.59
N GLY A 80 -5.76 20.10 2.69
CA GLY A 80 -6.66 19.13 3.28
C GLY A 80 -6.60 19.18 4.80
N VAL A 81 -7.69 18.82 5.45
CA VAL A 81 -7.82 18.67 6.90
C VAL A 81 -8.04 17.19 7.21
N ILE A 82 -7.38 16.70 8.25
CA ILE A 82 -7.55 15.33 8.68
C ILE A 82 -8.38 15.31 9.94
N GLU A 83 -9.58 14.74 9.87
CA GLU A 83 -10.37 14.39 11.05
C GLU A 83 -9.82 13.11 11.66
N CYS A 84 -9.58 13.12 12.96
CA CYS A 84 -8.93 12.01 13.65
C CYS A 84 -9.73 11.53 14.83
N VAL A 85 -9.71 10.21 15.05
CA VAL A 85 -10.27 9.57 16.23
C VAL A 85 -9.27 8.58 16.84
N LYS A 86 -9.44 8.31 18.16
CA LYS A 86 -8.69 7.26 18.84
C LYS A 86 -9.30 5.90 18.56
N ILE A 87 -8.46 4.94 18.18
CA ILE A 87 -8.86 3.55 18.03
C ILE A 87 -7.93 2.61 18.78
N ASN A 88 -8.36 1.37 18.93
CA ASN A 88 -7.57 0.26 19.50
C ASN A 88 -7.14 -0.72 18.40
N PRO A 89 -6.11 -1.55 18.63
CA PRO A 89 -5.71 -2.58 17.66
C PRO A 89 -6.84 -3.51 17.22
N ASN A 90 -7.81 -3.80 18.11
CA ASN A 90 -8.98 -4.63 17.78
C ASN A 90 -9.90 -3.95 16.76
N ASP A 91 -9.93 -2.63 16.73
CA ASP A 91 -10.76 -1.88 15.76
C ASP A 91 -10.23 -2.03 14.34
N ILE A 92 -8.93 -2.31 14.16
CA ILE A 92 -8.32 -2.58 12.85
C ILE A 92 -8.92 -3.83 12.20
N GLY A 93 -9.27 -4.84 13.01
CA GLY A 93 -9.97 -6.05 12.55
C GLY A 93 -11.38 -5.80 12.02
N LEU A 94 -11.95 -4.63 12.28
CA LEU A 94 -13.26 -4.20 11.74
C LEU A 94 -13.12 -3.49 10.39
N LEU A 95 -11.91 -3.06 10.04
CA LEU A 95 -11.60 -2.44 8.74
C LEU A 95 -11.45 -3.52 7.66
N ASN A 96 -11.18 -3.10 6.42
CA ASN A 96 -10.97 -4.00 5.30
C ASN A 96 -9.92 -5.09 5.60
N MET A 97 -10.14 -6.30 5.08
CA MET A 97 -9.25 -7.46 5.23
C MET A 97 -7.82 -7.18 4.76
N ASP A 98 -7.64 -6.33 3.75
CA ASP A 98 -6.30 -5.92 3.27
C ASP A 98 -5.49 -5.23 4.36
N ASN A 99 -6.16 -4.61 5.31
CA ASN A 99 -5.54 -3.90 6.43
C ASN A 99 -5.23 -4.80 7.65
N TRP A 100 -5.67 -6.06 7.67
CA TRP A 100 -5.43 -6.97 8.81
C TRP A 100 -3.96 -7.20 9.11
N ARG A 101 -3.10 -7.12 8.10
CA ARG A 101 -1.64 -7.21 8.28
C ARG A 101 -1.10 -6.11 9.20
N LEU A 102 -1.80 -4.99 9.27
CA LEU A 102 -1.45 -3.89 10.18
C LEU A 102 -1.72 -4.28 11.64
N GLY A 103 -2.74 -5.08 11.92
CA GLY A 103 -3.08 -5.53 13.28
C GLY A 103 -1.99 -6.36 13.96
N VAL A 104 -1.12 -7.04 13.19
CA VAL A 104 0.03 -7.81 13.71
C VAL A 104 1.36 -7.06 13.56
N ASN A 105 1.33 -5.79 13.17
CA ASN A 105 2.51 -4.99 12.96
C ASN A 105 3.14 -4.60 14.31
N SER A 106 4.42 -4.95 14.50
CA SER A 106 5.13 -4.71 15.76
C SER A 106 5.30 -3.23 16.08
N PHE A 107 5.48 -2.37 15.09
CA PHE A 107 5.60 -0.93 15.27
C PHE A 107 4.30 -0.34 15.82
N LEU A 108 3.17 -0.73 15.24
CA LEU A 108 1.84 -0.35 15.68
C LEU A 108 1.57 -0.82 17.12
N THR A 109 1.88 -2.08 17.41
CA THR A 109 1.72 -2.67 18.75
C THR A 109 2.55 -1.91 19.78
N HIS A 110 3.81 -1.60 19.47
CA HIS A 110 4.70 -0.82 20.33
C HIS A 110 4.15 0.58 20.60
N GLY A 111 3.70 1.29 19.57
CA GLY A 111 3.08 2.60 19.70
C GLY A 111 1.83 2.57 20.58
N PHE A 112 0.96 1.58 20.37
CA PHE A 112 -0.23 1.40 21.23
C PHE A 112 0.12 1.16 22.69
N TYR A 113 1.11 0.33 22.98
CA TYR A 113 1.53 0.10 24.38
C TYR A 113 2.13 1.35 25.03
N SER A 114 2.80 2.19 24.26
CA SER A 114 3.40 3.45 24.74
C SER A 114 2.37 4.54 24.98
N TYR A 115 1.41 4.71 24.06
CA TYR A 115 0.46 5.83 24.08
C TYR A 115 -0.97 5.45 24.42
N LYS A 116 -1.31 4.14 24.46
CA LYS A 116 -2.62 3.59 24.79
C LYS A 116 -3.73 3.87 23.76
N TYR A 117 -3.38 4.36 22.61
CA TYR A 117 -4.30 4.53 21.47
C TYR A 117 -3.53 4.52 20.16
N LEU A 118 -4.26 4.32 19.08
CA LEU A 118 -3.86 4.56 17.69
C LEU A 118 -4.78 5.63 17.10
N MET A 119 -4.42 6.18 15.97
CA MET A 119 -5.19 7.20 15.29
C MET A 119 -5.79 6.62 14.00
N LEU A 120 -7.11 6.73 13.84
CA LEU A 120 -7.76 6.59 12.55
C LEU A 120 -8.07 8.00 12.04
N GLY A 121 -7.59 8.35 10.85
CA GLY A 121 -7.79 9.63 10.23
C GLY A 121 -8.60 9.50 8.95
N ARG A 122 -9.48 10.47 8.69
CA ARG A 122 -10.15 10.67 7.41
C ARG A 122 -9.60 11.94 6.79
N VAL A 123 -9.04 11.80 5.60
CA VAL A 123 -8.49 12.93 4.84
C VAL A 123 -9.62 13.58 4.05
N LEU A 124 -9.84 14.86 4.28
CA LEU A 124 -10.84 15.68 3.59
C LEU A 124 -10.11 16.60 2.61
N PHE A 125 -10.34 16.43 1.32
CA PHE A 125 -9.85 17.31 0.27
C PHE A 125 -10.93 18.32 -0.13
N ASP A 126 -10.52 19.54 -0.51
CA ASP A 126 -11.45 20.61 -0.92
C ASP A 126 -12.10 20.33 -2.29
N GLU A 127 -11.48 19.51 -3.13
CA GLU A 127 -11.95 19.21 -4.48
C GLU A 127 -12.09 17.70 -4.68
N GLU A 128 -13.35 17.26 -4.82
CA GLU A 128 -13.79 15.90 -5.14
C GLU A 128 -13.60 14.79 -4.08
N ASP A 129 -14.67 14.11 -3.83
CA ASP A 129 -15.04 12.98 -2.97
C ASP A 129 -14.04 11.81 -2.74
N THR A 130 -12.75 12.01 -2.73
CA THR A 130 -11.79 10.98 -2.35
C THR A 130 -11.46 11.06 -0.87
N ASN A 131 -12.40 10.61 -0.06
CA ASN A 131 -12.17 10.41 1.37
C ASN A 131 -11.24 9.19 1.58
N GLY A 132 -9.96 9.43 1.63
CA GLY A 132 -8.99 8.41 2.04
C GLY A 132 -8.96 8.25 3.56
N TYR A 133 -8.76 7.02 4.02
CA TYR A 133 -8.51 6.75 5.44
C TYR A 133 -7.02 6.48 5.66
N ILE A 134 -6.51 6.93 6.80
CA ILE A 134 -5.14 6.69 7.23
C ILE A 134 -5.11 6.10 8.64
N LEU A 135 -4.17 5.21 8.87
CA LEU A 135 -3.87 4.69 10.20
C LEU A 135 -2.60 5.35 10.72
N GLY A 136 -2.63 5.88 11.93
CA GLY A 136 -1.53 6.57 12.55
C GLY A 136 -1.08 5.96 13.87
N VAL A 137 0.22 5.84 14.03
CA VAL A 137 0.88 5.44 15.27
C VAL A 137 1.45 6.69 15.92
N PRO A 138 0.98 7.07 17.15
CA PRO A 138 1.52 8.23 17.83
C PRO A 138 2.99 8.01 18.22
N GLY A 139 3.77 9.08 18.12
CA GLY A 139 5.20 9.02 18.42
C GLY A 139 5.89 10.37 18.35
N GLU A 140 7.15 10.40 18.74
CA GLU A 140 8.01 11.56 18.59
C GLU A 140 8.93 11.38 17.38
N TYR A 141 9.11 12.43 16.60
CA TYR A 141 9.98 12.38 15.44
C TYR A 141 11.45 12.29 15.86
N SER A 142 12.12 11.25 15.39
CA SER A 142 13.57 11.11 15.44
C SER A 142 14.06 10.34 14.22
N SER A 143 15.35 10.46 13.88
CA SER A 143 15.94 9.70 12.77
C SER A 143 15.84 8.19 12.99
N LYS A 144 15.97 7.74 14.24
CA LYS A 144 15.83 6.33 14.62
C LYS A 144 14.40 5.85 14.42
N GLU A 145 13.42 6.64 14.92
CA GLU A 145 11.99 6.33 14.80
C GLU A 145 11.56 6.32 13.33
N LYS A 146 12.00 7.30 12.55
CA LYS A 146 11.76 7.35 11.09
C LYS A 146 12.24 6.07 10.38
N TYR A 147 13.43 5.61 10.71
CA TYR A 147 13.98 4.39 10.12
C TYR A 147 13.15 3.17 10.50
N LEU A 148 12.78 3.03 11.78
CA LEU A 148 11.95 1.93 12.25
C LEU A 148 10.55 1.98 11.62
N ALA A 149 9.90 3.13 11.64
CA ALA A 149 8.58 3.32 11.06
C ALA A 149 8.56 2.92 9.57
N GLY A 150 9.56 3.34 8.80
CA GLY A 150 9.71 2.99 7.38
C GLY A 150 9.86 1.48 7.13
N ILE A 151 10.60 0.74 7.99
CA ILE A 151 10.71 -0.73 7.88
C ILE A 151 9.33 -1.40 8.02
N PHE A 152 8.45 -0.83 8.84
CA PHE A 152 7.13 -1.37 9.11
C PHE A 152 6.02 -0.76 8.24
N GLY A 153 6.38 0.06 7.23
CA GLY A 153 5.45 0.63 6.26
C GLY A 153 4.81 1.95 6.67
N PHE A 154 5.26 2.56 7.76
CA PHE A 154 4.83 3.89 8.22
C PHE A 154 5.88 4.93 7.84
N ASP A 155 5.94 5.29 6.59
CA ASP A 155 7.01 6.14 6.02
C ASP A 155 6.75 7.65 6.13
N ARG A 156 5.51 8.05 6.41
CA ARG A 156 5.10 9.45 6.54
C ARG A 156 4.85 9.84 7.99
N PHE A 157 5.20 11.07 8.34
CA PHE A 157 5.00 11.63 9.68
C PHE A 157 4.20 12.93 9.62
N ILE A 158 3.12 13.00 10.39
CA ILE A 158 2.24 14.16 10.50
C ILE A 158 2.38 14.75 11.89
N PRO A 159 2.98 15.96 12.05
CA PRO A 159 3.08 16.62 13.33
C PRO A 159 1.72 17.21 13.77
N VAL A 160 1.42 17.15 15.07
CA VAL A 160 0.14 17.64 15.61
C VAL A 160 0.08 19.19 15.67
N LYS A 161 1.20 19.86 15.96
CA LYS A 161 1.21 21.30 16.23
C LYS A 161 2.14 22.11 15.34
N GLU A 162 3.05 21.48 14.66
CA GLU A 162 4.15 22.17 13.98
C GLU A 162 4.04 22.02 12.45
N THR A 163 4.27 23.11 11.75
CA THR A 163 4.39 23.09 10.27
C THR A 163 5.74 22.52 9.82
N ARG A 164 6.76 22.54 10.71
CA ARG A 164 8.09 22.02 10.42
C ARG A 164 8.43 20.89 11.38
N ILE A 165 8.74 19.73 10.83
CA ILE A 165 9.15 18.57 11.59
C ILE A 165 10.56 18.77 12.15
N LYS A 166 10.72 18.62 13.47
CA LYS A 166 12.00 18.64 14.19
C LYS A 166 12.11 17.38 15.05
N THR A 167 13.34 17.04 15.43
CA THR A 167 13.55 15.99 16.43
C THR A 167 12.82 16.35 17.73
N GLY A 168 12.02 15.41 18.24
CA GLY A 168 11.15 15.60 19.41
C GLY A 168 9.76 16.17 19.08
N SER A 169 9.45 16.51 17.81
CA SER A 169 8.07 16.87 17.44
C SER A 169 7.13 15.69 17.65
N PHE A 170 6.06 15.92 18.40
CA PHE A 170 5.00 14.91 18.57
C PHE A 170 4.06 14.90 17.38
N GLY A 171 3.71 13.68 16.93
CA GLY A 171 2.82 13.49 15.79
C GLY A 171 2.44 12.03 15.59
N TYR A 172 2.12 11.71 14.35
CA TYR A 172 1.69 10.37 13.96
C TYR A 172 2.51 9.87 12.77
N TRP A 173 3.03 8.67 12.89
CA TRP A 173 3.55 7.89 11.77
C TRP A 173 2.38 7.24 11.07
N VAL A 174 2.18 7.51 9.77
CA VAL A 174 0.94 7.15 9.08
C VAL A 174 1.17 6.25 7.89
N VAL A 175 0.14 5.45 7.60
CA VAL A 175 0.00 4.61 6.41
C VAL A 175 -1.43 4.74 5.88
N ASP A 176 -1.58 4.70 4.54
CA ASP A 176 -2.88 4.72 3.92
C ASP A 176 -3.58 3.37 4.11
N LEU A 177 -4.88 3.43 4.40
CA LEU A 177 -5.75 2.27 4.43
C LEU A 177 -6.30 2.02 3.02
N LYS A 178 -6.38 0.75 2.66
CA LYS A 178 -6.93 0.31 1.37
C LYS A 178 -8.37 -0.12 1.52
#